data_51149172456aa184b36e8e2f708998d1
#
_entry.id   51149172456aa184b36e8e2f708998d1
#
_cell.length_a   1.000
_cell.length_b   1.000
_cell.length_c   1.000
_cell.angle_alpha   90.00
_cell.angle_beta   90.00
_cell.angle_gamma   90.00
#
_symmetry.space_group_name_H-M   'P 1'
#
loop_
_entity.id
_entity.type
_entity.pdbx_description
1 polymer ?
#
loop_
_entity_poly.entity_id
_entity_poly.type
_entity_poly.pdbx_seq_one_letter_code
_entity_poly.pdbx_strand_id
1 'polypeptide(L)'
;PQAMAEAAMEWINLCKSNDFYNVTISLKSSNTLVMTEAYRCLYRKMEESGVIFPLHVGVTEAGNGDSGRIKSCVGISALLSEGIGDTLRVSLTEDPVNEIPVGKYLADRYDGKLRSSLRSLKVEGRKAEAVYESPSRERLLLDFSCDFGKRLLDKELDEVKISGTYMSEDGPVDIVASGTGSYLEDELMQAARRRFYKPEYIACPGCGRTMYNLQDAFEKVKARTGHLKNIVIAVMGCIVNGPGEMADADWGYVGE
;
A
#
# COMPACT_ATOMS: atom_id res chain seq x y z
N PRO A 1 5.72 -1.62 -14.96
CA PRO A 1 6.19 -2.81 -14.27
C PRO A 1 7.34 -3.51 -14.99
N GLN A 2 7.18 -3.82 -16.29
CA GLN A 2 8.15 -4.59 -17.04
C GLN A 2 9.52 -3.90 -17.09
N ALA A 3 9.60 -2.62 -17.45
CA ALA A 3 10.85 -1.86 -17.50
C ALA A 3 11.59 -1.82 -16.15
N MET A 4 10.84 -1.74 -15.03
CA MET A 4 11.42 -1.81 -13.67
C MET A 4 12.06 -3.18 -13.42
N ALA A 5 11.39 -4.25 -13.81
CA ALA A 5 11.92 -5.60 -13.66
C ALA A 5 13.12 -5.86 -14.57
N GLU A 6 13.13 -5.33 -15.79
CA GLU A 6 14.26 -5.43 -16.73
C GLU A 6 15.49 -4.70 -16.19
N ALA A 7 15.32 -3.45 -15.74
CA ALA A 7 16.41 -2.69 -15.13
C ALA A 7 16.99 -3.42 -13.89
N ALA A 8 16.13 -4.03 -13.04
CA ALA A 8 16.61 -4.83 -11.92
C ALA A 8 17.38 -6.07 -12.37
N MET A 9 16.95 -6.74 -13.45
CA MET A 9 17.66 -7.90 -14.01
C MET A 9 19.02 -7.52 -14.58
N GLU A 10 19.17 -6.33 -15.16
CA GLU A 10 20.50 -5.83 -15.61
C GLU A 10 21.46 -5.72 -14.41
N TRP A 11 21.02 -5.14 -13.29
CA TRP A 11 21.82 -5.07 -12.07
C TRP A 11 22.12 -6.46 -11.48
N ILE A 12 21.12 -7.36 -11.46
CA ILE A 12 21.32 -8.75 -11.03
C ILE A 12 22.40 -9.44 -11.87
N ASN A 13 22.34 -9.30 -13.19
CA ASN A 13 23.32 -9.91 -14.08
C ASN A 13 24.72 -9.30 -13.87
N LEU A 14 24.81 -8.00 -13.61
CA LEU A 14 26.07 -7.35 -13.26
C LEU A 14 26.63 -7.89 -11.93
N CYS A 15 25.80 -8.06 -10.92
CA CYS A 15 26.19 -8.65 -9.63
C CYS A 15 26.69 -10.08 -9.82
N LYS A 16 25.96 -10.90 -10.57
CA LYS A 16 26.35 -12.30 -10.89
C LYS A 16 27.68 -12.35 -11.63
N SER A 17 27.91 -11.49 -12.62
CA SER A 17 29.17 -11.47 -13.40
C SER A 17 30.37 -11.03 -12.56
N ASN A 18 30.16 -10.38 -11.42
CA ASN A 18 31.21 -10.00 -10.47
C ASN A 18 31.25 -10.88 -9.22
N ASP A 19 30.56 -12.02 -9.23
CA ASP A 19 30.46 -12.94 -8.09
C ASP A 19 29.98 -12.27 -6.79
N PHE A 20 29.08 -11.28 -6.93
CA PHE A 20 28.53 -10.49 -5.82
C PHE A 20 27.06 -10.85 -5.56
N TYR A 21 26.82 -11.69 -4.55
CA TYR A 21 25.48 -12.21 -4.21
C TYR A 21 24.87 -11.60 -2.95
N ASN A 22 25.60 -10.78 -2.21
CA ASN A 22 25.08 -10.12 -1.01
C ASN A 22 24.27 -8.87 -1.38
N VAL A 23 23.12 -9.08 -2.01
CA VAL A 23 22.25 -8.05 -2.58
C VAL A 23 20.81 -8.29 -2.19
N THR A 24 20.10 -7.23 -1.82
CA THR A 24 18.64 -7.20 -1.67
C THR A 24 18.04 -6.23 -2.68
N ILE A 25 16.97 -6.64 -3.36
CA ILE A 25 16.39 -5.87 -4.46
C ILE A 25 15.07 -5.25 -4.03
N SER A 26 14.83 -4.02 -4.48
CA SER A 26 13.63 -3.27 -4.17
C SER A 26 13.09 -2.53 -5.38
N LEU A 27 11.83 -2.79 -5.76
CA LEU A 27 11.09 -2.16 -6.86
C LEU A 27 9.86 -1.41 -6.33
N LYS A 28 10.08 -0.30 -5.62
CA LYS A 28 8.97 0.42 -4.98
C LYS A 28 8.29 1.38 -5.95
N SER A 29 6.97 1.49 -5.81
CA SER A 29 6.14 2.48 -6.49
C SER A 29 5.04 2.97 -5.55
N SER A 30 4.57 4.19 -5.75
CA SER A 30 3.38 4.74 -5.07
C SER A 30 2.08 4.15 -5.63
N ASN A 31 2.12 3.61 -6.84
CA ASN A 31 1.01 2.92 -7.48
C ASN A 31 1.05 1.42 -7.11
N THR A 32 0.05 0.98 -6.33
CA THR A 32 -0.03 -0.40 -5.83
C THR A 32 -0.04 -1.46 -6.92
N LEU A 33 -0.75 -1.21 -8.03
CA LEU A 33 -0.81 -2.13 -9.16
C LEU A 33 0.54 -2.20 -9.89
N VAL A 34 1.19 -1.06 -10.15
CA VAL A 34 2.52 -1.02 -10.78
C VAL A 34 3.53 -1.73 -9.91
N MET A 35 3.50 -1.50 -8.59
CA MET A 35 4.40 -2.11 -7.63
C MET A 35 4.25 -3.63 -7.61
N THR A 36 3.04 -4.15 -7.43
CA THR A 36 2.80 -5.60 -7.36
C THR A 36 3.20 -6.30 -8.66
N GLU A 37 2.83 -5.75 -9.80
CA GLU A 37 3.19 -6.33 -11.10
C GLU A 37 4.68 -6.27 -11.39
N ALA A 38 5.39 -5.24 -10.93
CA ALA A 38 6.84 -5.14 -11.10
C ALA A 38 7.58 -6.25 -10.31
N TYR A 39 7.20 -6.49 -9.06
CA TYR A 39 7.77 -7.58 -8.26
C TYR A 39 7.42 -8.97 -8.81
N ARG A 40 6.18 -9.19 -9.23
CA ARG A 40 5.76 -10.45 -9.87
C ARG A 40 6.56 -10.73 -11.15
N CYS A 41 6.75 -9.70 -11.97
CA CYS A 41 7.55 -9.79 -13.19
C CYS A 41 9.01 -10.10 -12.88
N LEU A 42 9.61 -9.39 -11.91
CA LEU A 42 10.98 -9.62 -11.49
C LEU A 42 11.17 -11.02 -10.91
N TYR A 43 10.28 -11.45 -10.03
CA TYR A 43 10.35 -12.76 -9.40
C TYR A 43 10.40 -13.89 -10.45
N ARG A 44 9.48 -13.86 -11.44
CA ARG A 44 9.47 -14.84 -12.54
C ARG A 44 10.78 -14.81 -13.35
N LYS A 45 11.31 -13.63 -13.66
CA LYS A 45 12.59 -13.50 -14.37
C LYS A 45 13.76 -14.05 -13.55
N MET A 46 13.77 -13.89 -12.25
CA MET A 46 14.78 -14.46 -11.36
C MET A 46 14.66 -16.01 -11.31
N GLU A 47 13.45 -16.55 -11.21
CA GLU A 47 13.21 -18.01 -11.28
C GLU A 47 13.75 -18.59 -12.61
N GLU A 48 13.42 -17.97 -13.73
CA GLU A 48 13.92 -18.37 -15.07
C GLU A 48 15.45 -18.29 -15.17
N SER A 49 16.08 -17.33 -14.47
CA SER A 49 17.54 -17.17 -14.43
C SER A 49 18.26 -18.16 -13.49
N GLY A 50 17.49 -18.94 -12.70
CA GLY A 50 17.99 -19.92 -11.75
C GLY A 50 18.57 -19.35 -10.46
N VAL A 51 18.44 -18.04 -10.22
CA VAL A 51 18.92 -17.37 -8.99
C VAL A 51 17.87 -16.38 -8.50
N ILE A 52 17.39 -16.60 -7.27
CA ILE A 52 16.46 -15.70 -6.59
C ILE A 52 17.22 -14.90 -5.53
N PHE A 53 17.18 -13.59 -5.64
CA PHE A 53 17.70 -12.67 -4.63
C PHE A 53 16.61 -12.22 -3.67
N PRO A 54 16.93 -11.92 -2.40
CA PRO A 54 15.97 -11.39 -1.44
C PRO A 54 15.30 -10.12 -1.95
N LEU A 55 13.98 -10.01 -1.72
CA LEU A 55 13.16 -8.89 -2.12
C LEU A 55 12.73 -8.05 -0.91
N HIS A 56 12.96 -6.74 -0.98
CA HIS A 56 12.51 -5.77 0.00
C HIS A 56 11.28 -5.03 -0.53
N VAL A 57 10.09 -5.49 -0.13
CA VAL A 57 8.81 -5.00 -0.65
C VAL A 57 8.29 -3.79 0.11
N GLY A 58 7.55 -2.92 -0.56
CA GLY A 58 6.90 -1.76 0.06
C GLY A 58 6.28 -0.83 -0.95
N VAL A 59 5.19 -0.19 -0.54
CA VAL A 59 4.58 0.93 -1.27
C VAL A 59 5.29 2.19 -0.81
N THR A 60 5.88 2.96 -1.73
CA THR A 60 6.48 4.25 -1.39
C THR A 60 5.44 5.35 -1.41
N GLU A 61 5.61 6.37 -0.57
CA GLU A 61 4.76 7.56 -0.58
C GLU A 61 3.27 7.25 -0.48
N ALA A 62 2.93 6.32 0.42
CA ALA A 62 1.57 5.84 0.57
C ALA A 62 0.58 6.92 1.06
N GLY A 63 1.09 8.05 1.59
CA GLY A 63 0.31 9.09 2.22
C GLY A 63 0.19 8.89 3.72
N ASN A 64 -0.82 9.48 4.35
CA ASN A 64 -1.04 9.43 5.79
C ASN A 64 -2.39 8.83 6.18
N GLY A 65 -2.62 8.65 7.47
CA GLY A 65 -3.87 8.18 8.04
C GLY A 65 -4.28 6.80 7.56
N ASP A 66 -5.57 6.57 7.50
CA ASP A 66 -6.14 5.29 7.06
C ASP A 66 -5.78 4.98 5.61
N SER A 67 -5.81 5.99 4.73
CA SER A 67 -5.49 5.81 3.30
C SER A 67 -4.09 5.26 3.09
N GLY A 68 -3.09 5.80 3.81
CA GLY A 68 -1.71 5.33 3.73
C GLY A 68 -1.54 3.90 4.24
N ARG A 69 -2.21 3.57 5.34
CA ARG A 69 -2.21 2.22 5.93
C ARG A 69 -2.86 1.20 5.01
N ILE A 70 -4.04 1.52 4.47
CA ILE A 70 -4.77 0.66 3.53
C ILE A 70 -3.94 0.44 2.27
N LYS A 71 -3.38 1.50 1.69
CA LYS A 71 -2.55 1.44 0.49
C LYS A 71 -1.30 0.56 0.70
N SER A 72 -0.63 0.71 1.84
CA SER A 72 0.51 -0.13 2.22
C SER A 72 0.10 -1.59 2.37
N CYS A 73 -1.01 -1.86 3.08
CA CYS A 73 -1.52 -3.22 3.25
C CYS A 73 -1.90 -3.85 1.93
N VAL A 74 -2.65 -3.17 1.05
CA VAL A 74 -3.08 -3.68 -0.25
C VAL A 74 -1.88 -4.11 -1.10
N GLY A 75 -0.87 -3.26 -1.24
CA GLY A 75 0.29 -3.56 -2.07
C GLY A 75 1.19 -4.65 -1.47
N ILE A 76 1.56 -4.52 -0.20
CA ILE A 76 2.49 -5.44 0.46
C ILE A 76 1.84 -6.81 0.65
N SER A 77 0.58 -6.87 1.11
CA SER A 77 -0.12 -8.13 1.35
C SER A 77 -0.33 -8.96 0.08
N ALA A 78 -0.54 -8.30 -1.06
CA ALA A 78 -0.67 -8.98 -2.34
C ALA A 78 0.56 -9.82 -2.67
N LEU A 79 1.76 -9.27 -2.44
CA LEU A 79 3.02 -9.96 -2.66
C LEU A 79 3.31 -11.03 -1.59
N LEU A 80 3.17 -10.68 -0.31
CA LEU A 80 3.43 -11.62 0.78
C LEU A 80 2.52 -12.85 0.73
N SER A 81 1.26 -12.71 0.28
CA SER A 81 0.35 -13.83 0.10
C SER A 81 0.75 -14.79 -1.03
N GLU A 82 1.65 -14.37 -1.90
CA GLU A 82 2.24 -15.18 -2.98
C GLU A 82 3.65 -15.71 -2.63
N GLY A 83 4.12 -15.45 -1.41
CA GLY A 83 5.47 -15.80 -0.98
C GLY A 83 6.56 -14.91 -1.57
N ILE A 84 6.19 -13.73 -2.08
CA ILE A 84 7.12 -12.74 -2.64
C ILE A 84 7.41 -11.65 -1.61
N GLY A 85 8.65 -11.56 -1.14
CA GLY A 85 9.13 -10.57 -0.17
C GLY A 85 9.74 -11.19 1.07
N ASP A 86 10.98 -10.82 1.36
CA ASP A 86 11.77 -11.30 2.50
C ASP A 86 11.82 -10.26 3.61
N THR A 87 11.77 -9.00 3.25
CA THR A 87 11.67 -7.86 4.16
C THR A 87 10.66 -6.85 3.62
N LEU A 88 10.12 -6.01 4.48
CA LEU A 88 9.14 -5.02 4.08
C LEU A 88 9.43 -3.62 4.67
N ARG A 89 8.91 -2.59 4.00
CA ARG A 89 8.86 -1.23 4.52
C ARG A 89 7.46 -0.65 4.33
N VAL A 90 6.90 -0.11 5.41
CA VAL A 90 5.78 0.82 5.36
C VAL A 90 6.35 2.23 5.23
N SER A 91 5.72 3.10 4.44
CA SER A 91 6.17 4.49 4.22
C SER A 91 4.97 5.42 4.30
N LEU A 92 4.85 6.10 5.44
CA LEU A 92 3.76 7.04 5.73
C LEU A 92 4.31 8.46 5.83
N THR A 93 3.46 9.45 5.47
CA THR A 93 3.74 10.88 5.67
C THR A 93 3.31 11.28 7.08
N GLU A 94 3.90 10.61 8.08
CA GLU A 94 3.64 10.75 9.50
C GLU A 94 4.94 10.60 10.30
N ASP A 95 4.85 10.67 11.64
CA ASP A 95 5.97 10.26 12.49
C ASP A 95 6.32 8.78 12.19
N PRO A 96 7.59 8.45 11.93
CA PRO A 96 8.03 7.09 11.58
C PRO A 96 7.61 6.00 12.57
N VAL A 97 7.38 6.35 13.84
CA VAL A 97 6.89 5.41 14.85
C VAL A 97 5.53 4.80 14.47
N ASN A 98 4.70 5.52 13.70
CA ASN A 98 3.40 5.07 13.24
C ASN A 98 3.46 4.01 12.14
N GLU A 99 4.61 3.82 11.51
CA GLU A 99 4.84 2.76 10.52
C GLU A 99 5.01 1.38 11.19
N ILE A 100 5.53 1.35 12.42
CA ILE A 100 5.90 0.12 13.15
C ILE A 100 4.70 -0.81 13.37
N PRO A 101 3.54 -0.35 13.87
CA PRO A 101 2.38 -1.23 14.07
C PRO A 101 1.91 -1.89 12.78
N VAL A 102 1.89 -1.16 11.67
CA VAL A 102 1.46 -1.66 10.36
C VAL A 102 2.45 -2.68 9.82
N GLY A 103 3.75 -2.37 9.88
CA GLY A 103 4.81 -3.29 9.44
C GLY A 103 4.82 -4.58 10.26
N LYS A 104 4.71 -4.45 11.59
CA LYS A 104 4.62 -5.61 12.50
C LYS A 104 3.39 -6.46 12.22
N TYR A 105 2.22 -5.84 12.02
CA TYR A 105 1.00 -6.55 11.69
C TYR A 105 1.16 -7.37 10.39
N LEU A 106 1.71 -6.78 9.34
CA LEU A 106 1.95 -7.48 8.07
C LEU A 106 2.90 -8.66 8.25
N ALA A 107 4.02 -8.47 8.93
CA ALA A 107 4.96 -9.54 9.22
C ALA A 107 4.31 -10.68 10.02
N ASP A 108 3.67 -10.37 11.16
CA ASP A 108 3.04 -11.36 12.03
C ASP A 108 1.90 -12.12 11.34
N ARG A 109 1.18 -11.46 10.44
CA ARG A 109 0.09 -12.08 9.67
C ARG A 109 0.63 -13.13 8.68
N TYR A 110 1.64 -12.78 7.90
CA TYR A 110 2.17 -13.67 6.86
C TYR A 110 3.18 -14.69 7.39
N ASP A 111 3.72 -14.49 8.59
CA ASP A 111 4.43 -15.51 9.39
C ASP A 111 3.47 -16.49 10.09
N GLY A 112 2.16 -16.37 9.91
CA GLY A 112 1.15 -17.23 10.52
C GLY A 112 0.90 -16.99 12.02
N LYS A 113 1.44 -15.92 12.59
CA LYS A 113 1.26 -15.56 14.01
C LYS A 113 -0.07 -14.85 14.29
N LEU A 114 -0.66 -14.24 13.26
CA LEU A 114 -1.93 -13.52 13.35
C LEU A 114 -2.96 -14.09 12.36
N ARG A 115 -4.22 -14.14 12.80
CA ARG A 115 -5.36 -14.47 11.96
C ARG A 115 -6.25 -13.24 11.76
N SER A 116 -6.92 -13.17 10.61
CA SER A 116 -7.94 -12.15 10.36
C SER A 116 -9.08 -12.24 11.38
N SER A 117 -9.67 -11.09 11.68
CA SER A 117 -10.94 -10.98 12.43
C SER A 117 -12.17 -11.25 11.57
N LEU A 118 -11.99 -11.69 10.33
CA LEU A 118 -13.05 -12.14 9.43
C LEU A 118 -13.76 -13.36 10.00
N ARG A 119 -15.09 -13.28 10.14
CA ARG A 119 -15.95 -14.35 10.67
C ARG A 119 -16.63 -15.16 9.58
N SER A 120 -17.13 -14.47 8.57
CA SER A 120 -17.74 -15.13 7.43
C SER A 120 -17.51 -14.34 6.15
N LEU A 121 -17.48 -15.07 5.04
CA LEU A 121 -17.31 -14.53 3.70
C LEU A 121 -18.28 -15.22 2.75
N LYS A 122 -19.11 -14.44 2.06
CA LYS A 122 -19.95 -14.87 0.97
C LYS A 122 -19.46 -14.23 -0.31
N VAL A 123 -19.29 -15.00 -1.37
CA VAL A 123 -18.86 -14.52 -2.69
C VAL A 123 -19.89 -14.96 -3.71
N GLU A 124 -20.44 -14.00 -4.44
CA GLU A 124 -21.37 -14.23 -5.53
C GLU A 124 -20.86 -13.53 -6.80
N GLY A 125 -20.38 -14.30 -7.76
CA GLY A 125 -19.70 -13.77 -8.93
C GLY A 125 -18.47 -12.96 -8.53
N ARG A 126 -18.48 -11.65 -8.82
CA ARG A 126 -17.37 -10.73 -8.49
C ARG A 126 -17.70 -9.78 -7.35
N LYS A 127 -18.69 -10.13 -6.53
CA LYS A 127 -19.06 -9.40 -5.32
C LYS A 127 -18.80 -10.23 -4.09
N ALA A 128 -18.33 -9.59 -3.03
CA ALA A 128 -18.09 -10.23 -1.74
C ALA A 128 -18.82 -9.49 -0.62
N GLU A 129 -19.38 -10.25 0.30
CA GLU A 129 -19.95 -9.77 1.57
C GLU A 129 -19.18 -10.44 2.71
N ALA A 130 -18.59 -9.63 3.57
CA ALA A 130 -17.75 -10.09 4.67
C ALA A 130 -18.27 -9.60 6.01
N VAL A 131 -18.22 -10.46 7.03
CA VAL A 131 -18.60 -10.13 8.40
C VAL A 131 -17.37 -10.17 9.28
N TYR A 132 -17.11 -9.10 10.02
CA TYR A 132 -15.99 -8.97 10.94
C TYR A 132 -16.44 -8.86 12.40
N GLU A 133 -15.63 -9.43 13.27
CA GLU A 133 -15.63 -9.12 14.71
C GLU A 133 -14.20 -8.73 15.08
N SER A 134 -13.91 -7.45 15.06
CA SER A 134 -12.54 -6.96 15.22
C SER A 134 -12.27 -6.41 16.61
N PRO A 135 -11.07 -6.66 17.19
CA PRO A 135 -10.72 -6.13 18.50
C PRO A 135 -10.52 -4.60 18.51
N SER A 136 -10.41 -3.96 17.35
CA SER A 136 -10.33 -2.51 17.23
C SER A 136 -10.65 -2.07 15.81
N ARG A 137 -10.91 -0.76 15.63
CA ARG A 137 -11.09 -0.15 14.30
C ARG A 137 -9.83 -0.25 13.44
N GLU A 138 -8.67 -0.03 14.03
CA GLU A 138 -7.38 -0.15 13.32
C GLU A 138 -7.16 -1.58 12.83
N ARG A 139 -7.43 -2.56 13.69
CA ARG A 139 -7.30 -3.96 13.32
C ARG A 139 -8.27 -4.35 12.19
N LEU A 140 -9.51 -3.87 12.22
CA LEU A 140 -10.49 -4.03 11.14
C LEU A 140 -9.94 -3.51 9.81
N LEU A 141 -9.39 -2.30 9.81
CA LEU A 141 -8.80 -1.67 8.63
C LEU A 141 -7.68 -2.53 8.03
N LEU A 142 -6.76 -3.01 8.87
CA LEU A 142 -5.63 -3.83 8.42
C LEU A 142 -6.09 -5.18 7.89
N ASP A 143 -6.97 -5.87 8.64
CA ASP A 143 -7.52 -7.17 8.24
C ASP A 143 -8.27 -7.07 6.91
N PHE A 144 -9.17 -6.10 6.78
CA PHE A 144 -9.98 -5.88 5.58
C PHE A 144 -9.12 -5.58 4.35
N SER A 145 -8.09 -4.74 4.52
CA SER A 145 -7.16 -4.40 3.44
C SER A 145 -6.36 -5.61 2.95
N CYS A 146 -5.90 -6.46 3.87
CA CYS A 146 -5.15 -7.67 3.52
C CYS A 146 -6.03 -8.78 2.97
N ASP A 147 -7.27 -8.92 3.45
CA ASP A 147 -8.20 -9.96 2.99
C ASP A 147 -8.66 -9.74 1.54
N PHE A 148 -8.82 -8.48 1.13
CA PHE A 148 -9.43 -8.16 -0.16
C PHE A 148 -8.52 -7.40 -1.13
N GLY A 149 -7.41 -6.80 -0.67
CA GLY A 149 -6.54 -5.98 -1.48
C GLY A 149 -6.04 -6.69 -2.74
N LYS A 150 -5.48 -7.88 -2.58
CA LYS A 150 -5.02 -8.71 -3.70
C LYS A 150 -6.13 -9.04 -4.68
N ARG A 151 -7.28 -9.50 -4.18
CA ARG A 151 -8.42 -9.92 -5.01
C ARG A 151 -8.99 -8.78 -5.86
N LEU A 152 -8.92 -7.55 -5.34
CA LEU A 152 -9.30 -6.35 -6.07
C LEU A 152 -8.23 -5.93 -7.09
N LEU A 153 -6.94 -5.99 -6.74
CA LEU A 153 -5.82 -5.74 -7.68
C LEU A 153 -5.85 -6.71 -8.86
N ASP A 154 -6.07 -7.99 -8.59
CA ASP A 154 -6.11 -9.06 -9.59
C ASP A 154 -7.46 -9.10 -10.35
N LYS A 155 -8.36 -8.16 -10.06
CA LYS A 155 -9.68 -8.06 -10.68
C LYS A 155 -10.56 -9.31 -10.49
N GLU A 156 -10.33 -10.07 -9.43
CA GLU A 156 -11.21 -11.18 -9.04
C GLU A 156 -12.54 -10.68 -8.47
N LEU A 157 -12.51 -9.51 -7.82
CA LEU A 157 -13.68 -8.85 -7.26
C LEU A 157 -13.85 -7.44 -7.87
N ASP A 158 -15.10 -7.02 -8.00
CA ASP A 158 -15.48 -5.66 -8.40
C ASP A 158 -16.12 -4.87 -7.25
N GLU A 159 -16.63 -5.57 -6.24
CA GLU A 159 -17.31 -4.98 -5.09
C GLU A 159 -17.06 -5.81 -3.85
N VAL A 160 -16.82 -5.14 -2.73
CA VAL A 160 -16.73 -5.76 -1.41
C VAL A 160 -17.58 -4.95 -0.45
N LYS A 161 -18.44 -5.63 0.32
CA LYS A 161 -19.23 -5.07 1.41
C LYS A 161 -18.82 -5.67 2.73
N ILE A 162 -18.76 -4.83 3.78
CA ILE A 162 -18.43 -5.30 5.13
C ILE A 162 -19.49 -4.94 6.15
N SER A 163 -19.65 -5.84 7.11
CA SER A 163 -20.56 -5.69 8.24
C SER A 163 -19.98 -6.33 9.50
N GLY A 164 -20.73 -6.30 10.60
CA GLY A 164 -20.30 -6.84 11.89
C GLY A 164 -19.91 -5.74 12.86
N THR A 165 -18.94 -5.99 13.72
CA THR A 165 -18.54 -5.07 14.79
C THR A 165 -17.03 -4.93 14.95
N TYR A 166 -16.61 -3.81 15.54
CA TYR A 166 -15.28 -3.64 16.13
C TYR A 166 -15.40 -3.06 17.54
N MET A 167 -14.41 -3.32 18.38
CA MET A 167 -14.37 -2.77 19.74
C MET A 167 -13.78 -1.36 19.73
N SER A 168 -14.44 -0.44 20.45
CA SER A 168 -13.93 0.87 20.84
C SER A 168 -13.79 0.94 22.37
N GLU A 169 -13.30 2.04 22.89
CA GLU A 169 -13.21 2.29 24.35
C GLU A 169 -14.60 2.26 25.00
N ASP A 170 -15.64 2.71 24.29
CA ASP A 170 -17.02 2.77 24.76
C ASP A 170 -17.81 1.47 24.50
N GLY A 171 -17.18 0.43 23.96
CA GLY A 171 -17.81 -0.85 23.65
C GLY A 171 -17.88 -1.18 22.15
N PRO A 172 -18.71 -2.19 21.78
CA PRO A 172 -18.81 -2.63 20.39
C PRO A 172 -19.51 -1.58 19.52
N VAL A 173 -18.93 -1.31 18.36
CA VAL A 173 -19.45 -0.39 17.34
C VAL A 173 -19.87 -1.19 16.12
N ASP A 174 -21.11 -1.02 15.66
CA ASP A 174 -21.60 -1.60 14.42
C ASP A 174 -20.95 -0.94 13.21
N ILE A 175 -20.38 -1.75 12.32
CA ILE A 175 -19.60 -1.29 11.15
C ILE A 175 -20.47 -0.53 10.16
N VAL A 176 -21.70 -0.98 9.94
CA VAL A 176 -22.62 -0.39 8.97
C VAL A 176 -23.26 0.88 9.55
N ALA A 177 -23.82 0.79 10.76
CA ALA A 177 -24.53 1.90 11.40
C ALA A 177 -23.61 3.10 11.69
N SER A 178 -22.33 2.86 11.98
CA SER A 178 -21.33 3.93 12.19
C SER A 178 -20.84 4.60 10.91
N GLY A 179 -21.17 4.07 9.73
CA GLY A 179 -20.61 4.50 8.46
C GLY A 179 -19.16 4.04 8.20
N THR A 180 -18.54 3.31 9.14
CA THR A 180 -17.18 2.80 9.00
C THR A 180 -17.05 1.88 7.79
N GLY A 181 -18.06 1.05 7.53
CA GLY A 181 -18.08 0.10 6.42
C GLY A 181 -17.93 0.80 5.08
N SER A 182 -18.83 1.72 4.76
CA SER A 182 -18.80 2.45 3.48
C SER A 182 -17.50 3.25 3.29
N TYR A 183 -16.99 3.84 4.36
CA TYR A 183 -15.71 4.56 4.32
C TYR A 183 -14.54 3.63 3.98
N LEU A 184 -14.40 2.48 4.65
CA LEU A 184 -13.31 1.55 4.39
C LEU A 184 -13.43 0.88 3.01
N GLU A 185 -14.66 0.60 2.56
CA GLU A 185 -14.93 0.08 1.21
C GLU A 185 -14.42 1.05 0.14
N ASP A 186 -14.73 2.34 0.25
CA ASP A 186 -14.27 3.37 -0.67
C ASP A 186 -12.74 3.52 -0.65
N GLU A 187 -12.14 3.58 0.54
CA GLU A 187 -10.68 3.66 0.69
C GLU A 187 -9.98 2.45 0.06
N LEU A 188 -10.49 1.24 0.28
CA LEU A 188 -9.94 0.01 -0.27
C LEU A 188 -10.05 -0.02 -1.81
N MET A 189 -11.20 0.38 -2.35
CA MET A 189 -11.41 0.44 -3.80
C MET A 189 -10.45 1.42 -4.46
N GLN A 190 -10.16 2.55 -3.83
CA GLN A 190 -9.19 3.52 -4.33
C GLN A 190 -7.75 3.01 -4.20
N ALA A 191 -7.38 2.40 -3.07
CA ALA A 191 -6.06 1.83 -2.86
C ALA A 191 -5.74 0.68 -3.84
N ALA A 192 -6.76 -0.11 -4.22
CA ALA A 192 -6.66 -1.14 -5.25
C ALA A 192 -6.87 -0.60 -6.68
N ARG A 193 -6.96 0.71 -6.86
CA ARG A 193 -7.14 1.41 -8.15
C ARG A 193 -8.36 0.95 -8.95
N ARG A 194 -9.43 0.57 -8.25
CA ARG A 194 -10.69 0.12 -8.85
C ARG A 194 -11.68 1.28 -9.04
N ARG A 195 -11.69 2.22 -8.12
CA ARG A 195 -12.55 3.41 -8.15
C ARG A 195 -11.88 4.56 -7.41
N PHE A 196 -11.98 5.77 -7.95
CA PHE A 196 -11.46 6.98 -7.34
C PHE A 196 -12.65 7.88 -6.93
N TYR A 197 -12.81 8.14 -5.65
CA TYR A 197 -13.86 9.00 -5.10
C TYR A 197 -13.33 10.33 -4.56
N LYS A 198 -12.04 10.40 -4.32
CA LYS A 198 -11.29 11.59 -3.89
C LYS A 198 -9.97 11.68 -4.67
N PRO A 199 -9.21 12.80 -4.57
CA PRO A 199 -7.87 12.88 -5.15
C PRO A 199 -6.98 11.75 -4.63
N GLU A 200 -6.11 11.24 -5.50
CA GLU A 200 -4.98 10.42 -5.05
C GLU A 200 -3.84 11.35 -4.67
N TYR A 201 -3.29 11.14 -3.49
CA TYR A 201 -2.13 11.89 -3.04
C TYR A 201 -0.87 11.01 -3.04
N ILE A 202 0.20 11.53 -3.63
CA ILE A 202 1.56 10.99 -3.56
C ILE A 202 2.34 11.95 -2.66
N ALA A 203 2.68 11.52 -1.46
CA ALA A 203 3.34 12.40 -0.50
C ALA A 203 4.62 11.74 0.04
N CYS A 204 5.74 12.42 -0.19
CA CYS A 204 7.04 12.03 0.29
C CYS A 204 7.03 11.95 1.83
N PRO A 205 7.67 10.96 2.47
CA PRO A 205 7.77 10.89 3.93
C PRO A 205 8.71 11.95 4.52
N GLY A 206 9.46 12.67 3.67
CA GLY A 206 10.49 13.60 4.09
C GLY A 206 11.84 12.92 4.36
N CYS A 207 12.90 13.68 4.23
CA CYS A 207 14.27 13.26 4.54
C CYS A 207 15.11 14.47 4.89
N GLY A 208 16.42 14.29 5.14
CA GLY A 208 17.33 15.39 5.46
C GLY A 208 17.47 16.49 4.40
N ARG A 209 16.88 16.30 3.22
CA ARG A 209 16.83 17.30 2.13
C ARG A 209 15.57 18.15 2.18
N THR A 210 14.57 17.82 3.00
CA THR A 210 13.34 18.58 3.15
C THR A 210 13.59 19.79 4.02
N MET A 211 13.47 20.99 3.46
CA MET A 211 13.79 22.26 4.13
C MET A 211 12.56 22.98 4.70
N TYR A 212 11.38 22.37 4.65
CA TYR A 212 10.13 22.93 5.13
C TYR A 212 9.28 21.88 5.87
N ASN A 213 8.22 22.31 6.54
CA ASN A 213 7.29 21.39 7.18
C ASN A 213 6.40 20.72 6.12
N LEU A 214 6.87 19.58 5.61
CA LEU A 214 6.20 18.83 4.56
C LEU A 214 4.81 18.35 4.99
N GLN A 215 4.67 17.89 6.22
CA GLN A 215 3.40 17.39 6.74
C GLN A 215 2.34 18.48 6.78
N ASP A 216 2.71 19.68 7.26
CA ASP A 216 1.81 20.83 7.29
C ASP A 216 1.43 21.30 5.86
N ALA A 217 2.39 21.31 4.95
CA ALA A 217 2.11 21.63 3.53
C ALA A 217 1.16 20.61 2.91
N PHE A 218 1.38 19.32 3.16
CA PHE A 218 0.52 18.25 2.67
C PHE A 218 -0.93 18.40 3.18
N GLU A 219 -1.12 18.63 4.48
CA GLU A 219 -2.46 18.82 5.04
C GLU A 219 -3.15 20.08 4.47
N LYS A 220 -2.42 21.17 4.24
CA LYS A 220 -2.96 22.38 3.58
C LYS A 220 -3.40 22.13 2.13
N VAL A 221 -2.62 21.35 1.37
CA VAL A 221 -2.98 20.94 0.00
C VAL A 221 -4.22 20.07 0.05
N LYS A 222 -4.23 19.05 0.89
CA LYS A 222 -5.34 18.11 1.06
C LYS A 222 -6.66 18.83 1.44
N ALA A 223 -6.59 19.76 2.38
CA ALA A 223 -7.76 20.54 2.81
C ALA A 223 -8.38 21.38 1.68
N ARG A 224 -7.57 21.86 0.74
CA ARG A 224 -8.03 22.71 -0.38
C ARG A 224 -8.46 21.91 -1.61
N THR A 225 -8.00 20.70 -1.78
CA THR A 225 -8.19 19.90 -3.00
C THR A 225 -9.05 18.66 -2.79
N GLY A 226 -9.42 18.32 -1.55
CA GLY A 226 -10.17 17.11 -1.21
C GLY A 226 -11.53 16.94 -1.90
N HIS A 227 -12.09 18.02 -2.46
CA HIS A 227 -13.34 18.00 -3.23
C HIS A 227 -13.16 17.57 -4.69
N LEU A 228 -11.92 17.56 -5.19
CA LEU A 228 -11.60 17.15 -6.56
C LEU A 228 -11.73 15.63 -6.71
N LYS A 229 -11.92 15.16 -7.94
CA LYS A 229 -12.02 13.73 -8.26
C LYS A 229 -11.17 13.40 -9.47
N ASN A 230 -10.72 12.15 -9.54
CA ASN A 230 -9.95 11.64 -10.68
C ASN A 230 -8.71 12.48 -10.99
N ILE A 231 -8.01 12.92 -9.96
CA ILE A 231 -6.79 13.71 -10.06
C ILE A 231 -5.73 13.13 -9.12
N VAL A 232 -4.49 13.13 -9.55
CA VAL A 232 -3.32 12.72 -8.76
C VAL A 232 -2.53 13.97 -8.40
N ILE A 233 -2.34 14.21 -7.11
CA ILE A 233 -1.63 15.37 -6.57
C ILE A 233 -0.41 14.90 -5.79
N ALA A 234 0.77 15.37 -6.17
CA ALA A 234 2.01 15.05 -5.48
C ALA A 234 2.48 16.20 -4.57
N VAL A 235 2.99 15.86 -3.39
CA VAL A 235 3.64 16.80 -2.47
C VAL A 235 5.00 16.26 -2.08
N MET A 236 6.07 16.88 -2.57
CA MET A 236 7.44 16.39 -2.48
C MET A 236 8.33 17.30 -1.66
N GLY A 237 9.14 16.70 -0.79
CA GLY A 237 10.01 17.40 0.15
C GLY A 237 11.22 18.07 -0.46
N CYS A 238 11.66 17.68 -1.66
CA CYS A 238 12.84 18.24 -2.30
C CYS A 238 12.80 18.10 -3.83
N ILE A 239 13.55 18.99 -4.52
CA ILE A 239 13.66 18.98 -5.98
C ILE A 239 14.52 17.82 -6.51
N VAL A 240 15.31 17.14 -5.68
CA VAL A 240 16.25 16.10 -6.15
C VAL A 240 15.51 14.86 -6.64
N ASN A 241 14.62 14.32 -5.82
CA ASN A 241 13.82 13.13 -6.17
C ASN A 241 12.41 13.49 -6.63
N GLY A 242 11.88 14.62 -6.13
CA GLY A 242 10.51 15.03 -6.34
C GLY A 242 10.02 14.96 -7.79
N PRO A 243 10.73 15.55 -8.77
CA PRO A 243 10.29 15.52 -10.17
C PRO A 243 10.14 14.11 -10.75
N GLY A 244 11.01 13.18 -10.37
CA GLY A 244 10.91 11.78 -10.80
C GLY A 244 9.79 11.01 -10.12
N GLU A 245 9.64 11.20 -8.82
CA GLU A 245 8.64 10.50 -7.99
C GLU A 245 7.21 10.98 -8.26
N MET A 246 7.04 12.21 -8.75
CA MET A 246 5.74 12.78 -9.12
C MET A 246 5.44 12.75 -10.62
N ALA A 247 6.22 12.04 -11.41
CA ALA A 247 6.07 12.04 -12.88
C ALA A 247 4.67 11.59 -13.36
N ASP A 248 3.99 10.75 -12.58
CA ASP A 248 2.63 10.27 -12.86
C ASP A 248 1.52 11.14 -12.23
N ALA A 249 1.87 12.26 -11.57
CA ALA A 249 0.91 13.17 -10.97
C ALA A 249 0.43 14.22 -11.98
N ASP A 250 -0.85 14.59 -11.88
CA ASP A 250 -1.42 15.68 -12.69
C ASP A 250 -0.93 17.05 -12.18
N TRP A 251 -0.72 17.16 -10.87
CA TRP A 251 -0.21 18.36 -10.20
C TRP A 251 0.81 17.99 -9.13
N GLY A 252 1.86 18.81 -9.02
CA GLY A 252 2.90 18.61 -8.03
C GLY A 252 3.29 19.88 -7.31
N TYR A 253 3.47 19.77 -5.99
CA TYR A 253 4.11 20.76 -5.15
C TYR A 253 5.46 20.22 -4.72
N VAL A 254 6.52 20.95 -5.01
CA VAL A 254 7.89 20.61 -4.58
C VAL A 254 8.43 21.79 -3.81
N GLY A 255 8.87 21.57 -2.58
CA GLY A 255 9.55 22.59 -1.78
C GLY A 255 11.00 22.78 -2.23
N GLU A 256 11.46 24.01 -2.20
CA GLU A 256 12.87 24.39 -2.39
C GLU A 256 13.62 24.37 -1.06
#